data_96c898df8692e2c104a3ebc4111c286f
#
_entry.id   96c898df8692e2c104a3ebc4111c286f
#
_cell.length_a   1.000
_cell.length_b   1.000
_cell.length_c   1.000
_cell.angle_alpha   90.00
_cell.angle_beta   90.00
_cell.angle_gamma   90.00
#
_symmetry.space_group_name_H-M   'P 1'
#
loop_
_entity.id
_entity.type
_entity.pdbx_description
1 polymer ?
#
loop_
_entity_poly.entity_id
_entity_poly.type
_entity_poly.pdbx_seq_one_letter_code
_entity_poly.pdbx_strand_id
1 'polypeptide(L)'
;MLINSVSAAAGPRWLLGGLRLLRRQPLGLPAMVGAYLTLLLLPALLPFIGPFVSGVVSPFATVGLMQCCREVDQGRAPTLAQYLQTFRDPRMRDNLLRLGLVNGALLMLVALLAMVIAPAPAVSGAPASIEDLPVEAVVVQVLLYLPVLVLMLFAPLLAGWHGMSPPKAMFGSAVAMLRNLGAMLLYGATTLGLALLVSVVALAVLAAIIPSRDILALLTAPIALLLMTIVQASLYPMYLSIFAETPASAPA
;
A
#
# COMPACT_ATOMS: atom_id res chain seq x y z
N MET A 1 9.14 -0.74 22.49
CA MET A 1 9.36 -0.89 21.04
C MET A 1 10.27 0.24 20.60
N LEU A 2 11.42 -0.06 20.05
CA LEU A 2 12.38 0.94 19.54
C LEU A 2 12.15 1.14 18.04
N ILE A 3 12.19 2.40 17.60
CA ILE A 3 12.15 2.76 16.19
C ILE A 3 13.61 2.92 15.73
N ASN A 4 14.09 1.99 14.90
CA ASN A 4 15.43 2.02 14.36
C ASN A 4 15.55 3.06 13.25
N SER A 5 16.72 3.72 13.19
CA SER A 5 17.11 4.52 12.03
C SER A 5 17.96 3.67 11.10
N VAL A 6 17.57 3.61 9.83
CA VAL A 6 18.27 2.84 8.81
C VAL A 6 18.94 3.76 7.78
N SER A 7 19.98 3.26 7.11
CA SER A 7 20.65 4.02 6.05
C SER A 7 19.73 4.17 4.84
N ALA A 8 19.93 5.22 4.03
CA ALA A 8 19.17 5.44 2.79
C ALA A 8 19.20 4.23 1.85
N ALA A 9 20.31 3.48 1.82
CA ALA A 9 20.48 2.26 1.03
C ALA A 9 19.51 1.11 1.43
N ALA A 10 18.78 1.24 2.54
CA ALA A 10 17.73 0.29 2.90
C ALA A 10 16.54 0.35 1.93
N GLY A 11 16.24 1.52 1.35
CA GLY A 11 15.13 1.70 0.43
C GLY A 11 15.08 0.67 -0.72
N PRO A 12 16.09 0.59 -1.59
CA PRO A 12 16.14 -0.43 -2.64
C PRO A 12 16.13 -1.87 -2.10
N ARG A 13 16.72 -2.11 -0.92
CA ARG A 13 16.72 -3.44 -0.29
C ARG A 13 15.32 -3.89 0.11
N TRP A 14 14.45 -2.98 0.52
CA TRP A 14 13.05 -3.29 0.81
C TRP A 14 12.31 -3.78 -0.43
N LEU A 15 12.53 -3.10 -1.57
CA LEU A 15 11.95 -3.51 -2.85
C LEU A 15 12.45 -4.90 -3.28
N LEU A 16 13.75 -5.16 -3.13
CA LEU A 16 14.32 -6.50 -3.36
C LEU A 16 13.74 -7.55 -2.40
N GLY A 17 13.42 -7.16 -1.15
CA GLY A 17 12.73 -8.00 -0.20
C GLY A 17 11.33 -8.39 -0.68
N GLY A 18 10.56 -7.44 -1.20
CA GLY A 18 9.25 -7.68 -1.82
C GLY A 18 9.35 -8.63 -3.03
N LEU A 19 10.34 -8.42 -3.90
CA LEU A 19 10.62 -9.32 -5.02
C LEU A 19 10.98 -10.74 -4.57
N ARG A 20 11.73 -10.88 -3.48
CA ARG A 20 12.06 -12.19 -2.90
C ARG A 20 10.81 -12.93 -2.41
N LEU A 21 9.90 -12.23 -1.73
CA LEU A 21 8.64 -12.80 -1.31
C LEU A 21 7.78 -13.24 -2.51
N LEU A 22 7.68 -12.40 -3.55
CA LEU A 22 6.99 -12.77 -4.79
C LEU A 22 7.59 -14.04 -5.42
N ARG A 23 8.93 -14.15 -5.50
CA ARG A 23 9.59 -15.34 -6.07
C ARG A 23 9.33 -16.61 -5.28
N ARG A 24 9.13 -16.51 -3.95
CA ARG A 24 8.79 -17.69 -3.12
C ARG A 24 7.35 -18.17 -3.36
N GLN A 25 6.43 -17.26 -3.69
CA GLN A 25 5.00 -17.57 -3.91
C GLN A 25 4.46 -16.78 -5.12
N PRO A 26 4.87 -17.16 -6.37
CA PRO A 26 4.63 -16.35 -7.56
C PRO A 26 3.16 -16.26 -7.99
N LEU A 27 2.31 -17.17 -7.54
CA LEU A 27 0.86 -17.14 -7.77
C LEU A 27 0.08 -16.78 -6.51
N GLY A 28 0.48 -17.33 -5.35
CA GLY A 28 -0.23 -17.13 -4.10
C GLY A 28 -0.19 -15.68 -3.63
N LEU A 29 0.97 -15.03 -3.66
CA LEU A 29 1.10 -13.65 -3.18
C LEU A 29 0.38 -12.64 -4.08
N PRO A 30 0.47 -12.69 -5.44
CA PRO A 30 -0.35 -11.84 -6.30
C PRO A 30 -1.85 -12.05 -6.13
N ALA A 31 -2.31 -13.29 -5.87
CA ALA A 31 -3.71 -13.54 -5.56
C ALA A 31 -4.16 -12.84 -4.27
N MET A 32 -3.31 -12.82 -3.25
CA MET A 32 -3.59 -12.09 -2.00
C MET A 32 -3.57 -10.57 -2.20
N VAL A 33 -2.70 -10.04 -3.05
CA VAL A 33 -2.72 -8.62 -3.44
C VAL A 33 -3.97 -8.30 -4.27
N GLY A 34 -4.40 -9.20 -5.14
CA GLY A 34 -5.69 -9.08 -5.84
C GLY A 34 -6.87 -8.98 -4.86
N ALA A 35 -6.91 -9.85 -3.84
CA ALA A 35 -7.91 -9.76 -2.77
C ALA A 35 -7.82 -8.44 -1.99
N TYR A 36 -6.62 -7.96 -1.68
CA TYR A 36 -6.39 -6.64 -1.07
C TYR A 36 -6.99 -5.52 -1.92
N LEU A 37 -6.69 -5.50 -3.21
CA LEU A 37 -7.22 -4.48 -4.12
C LEU A 37 -8.76 -4.57 -4.21
N THR A 38 -9.32 -5.77 -4.28
CA THR A 38 -10.77 -5.97 -4.30
C THR A 38 -11.43 -5.41 -3.04
N LEU A 39 -10.86 -5.66 -1.86
CA LEU A 39 -11.35 -5.12 -0.59
C LEU A 39 -11.34 -3.58 -0.54
N LEU A 40 -10.42 -2.93 -1.24
CA LEU A 40 -10.32 -1.46 -1.27
C LEU A 40 -11.16 -0.86 -2.40
N LEU A 41 -11.17 -1.48 -3.59
CA LEU A 41 -11.81 -0.92 -4.77
C LEU A 41 -13.33 -1.13 -4.78
N LEU A 42 -13.83 -2.27 -4.29
CA LEU A 42 -15.29 -2.50 -4.25
C LEU A 42 -16.03 -1.44 -3.42
N PRO A 43 -15.61 -1.11 -2.18
CA PRO A 43 -16.23 -0.02 -1.44
C PRO A 43 -16.06 1.35 -2.12
N ALA A 44 -14.93 1.57 -2.82
CA ALA A 44 -14.66 2.83 -3.51
C ALA A 44 -15.68 3.13 -4.63
N LEU A 45 -16.36 2.10 -5.15
CA LEU A 45 -17.44 2.27 -6.14
C LEU A 45 -18.72 2.88 -5.56
N LEU A 46 -18.86 2.94 -4.23
CA LEU A 46 -20.01 3.57 -3.60
C LEU A 46 -19.91 5.09 -3.76
N PRO A 47 -20.92 5.74 -4.39
CA PRO A 47 -20.90 7.20 -4.54
C PRO A 47 -20.87 7.88 -3.17
N PHE A 48 -20.15 8.98 -3.07
CA PHE A 48 -19.98 9.83 -1.89
C PHE A 48 -19.30 9.18 -0.68
N ILE A 49 -19.71 7.97 -0.26
CA ILE A 49 -19.21 7.30 0.94
C ILE A 49 -18.04 6.33 0.65
N GLY A 50 -17.74 6.10 -0.62
CA GLY A 50 -16.72 5.15 -1.06
C GLY A 50 -15.35 5.37 -0.41
N PRO A 51 -14.78 6.59 -0.44
CA PRO A 51 -13.49 6.88 0.20
C PRO A 51 -13.51 6.60 1.71
N PHE A 52 -14.62 6.90 2.39
CA PHE A 52 -14.76 6.60 3.81
C PHE A 52 -14.74 5.09 4.09
N VAL A 53 -15.57 4.32 3.37
CA VAL A 53 -15.67 2.86 3.58
C VAL A 53 -14.35 2.17 3.23
N SER A 54 -13.71 2.55 2.11
CA SER A 54 -12.39 2.04 1.73
C SER A 54 -11.34 2.36 2.79
N GLY A 55 -11.40 3.56 3.37
CA GLY A 55 -10.53 3.97 4.47
C GLY A 55 -10.74 3.14 5.74
N VAL A 56 -11.99 2.78 6.07
CA VAL A 56 -12.29 1.90 7.21
C VAL A 56 -11.75 0.49 7.00
N VAL A 57 -11.86 -0.04 5.80
CA VAL A 57 -11.41 -1.41 5.45
C VAL A 57 -9.89 -1.51 5.30
N SER A 58 -9.23 -0.44 4.87
CA SER A 58 -7.80 -0.41 4.55
C SER A 58 -6.88 -0.94 5.66
N PRO A 59 -7.00 -0.60 6.95
CA PRO A 59 -6.14 -1.15 8.00
C PRO A 59 -6.26 -2.67 8.13
N PHE A 60 -7.46 -3.22 8.00
CA PHE A 60 -7.70 -4.67 8.04
C PHE A 60 -7.03 -5.37 6.85
N ALA A 61 -7.24 -4.83 5.65
CA ALA A 61 -6.64 -5.35 4.43
C ALA A 61 -5.11 -5.31 4.50
N THR A 62 -4.53 -4.21 5.01
CA THR A 62 -3.08 -4.04 5.16
C THR A 62 -2.50 -5.07 6.14
N VAL A 63 -3.09 -5.23 7.32
CA VAL A 63 -2.61 -6.23 8.30
C VAL A 63 -2.78 -7.65 7.77
N GLY A 64 -3.90 -7.96 7.11
CA GLY A 64 -4.13 -9.25 6.48
C GLY A 64 -3.09 -9.60 5.42
N LEU A 65 -2.77 -8.64 4.54
CA LEU A 65 -1.72 -8.80 3.54
C LEU A 65 -0.33 -9.00 4.18
N MET A 66 -0.02 -8.25 5.23
CA MET A 66 1.27 -8.39 5.93
C MET A 66 1.38 -9.73 6.67
N GLN A 67 0.26 -10.29 7.15
CA GLN A 67 0.24 -11.67 7.67
C GLN A 67 0.53 -12.68 6.56
N CYS A 68 -0.03 -12.51 5.36
CA CYS A 68 0.31 -13.32 4.19
C CYS A 68 1.81 -13.23 3.86
N CYS A 69 2.39 -12.03 3.87
CA CYS A 69 3.83 -11.84 3.64
C CYS A 69 4.68 -12.56 4.71
N ARG A 70 4.25 -12.53 5.97
CA ARG A 70 4.90 -13.24 7.08
C ARG A 70 4.87 -14.75 6.88
N GLU A 71 3.73 -15.32 6.45
CA GLU A 71 3.63 -16.75 6.14
C GLU A 71 4.60 -17.14 5.00
N VAL A 72 4.63 -16.35 3.93
CA VAL A 72 5.54 -16.56 2.80
C VAL A 72 7.01 -16.51 3.25
N ASP A 73 7.36 -15.56 4.11
CA ASP A 73 8.72 -15.46 4.64
C ASP A 73 9.12 -16.68 5.47
N GLN A 74 8.17 -17.30 6.17
CA GLN A 74 8.33 -18.53 6.92
C GLN A 74 8.21 -19.80 6.06
N GLY A 75 8.11 -19.65 4.74
CA GLY A 75 8.02 -20.79 3.80
C GLY A 75 6.64 -21.44 3.70
N ARG A 76 5.60 -20.81 4.25
CA ARG A 76 4.22 -21.30 4.18
C ARG A 76 3.43 -20.60 3.07
N ALA A 77 2.40 -21.27 2.54
CA ALA A 77 1.53 -20.68 1.54
C ALA A 77 0.59 -19.61 2.15
N PRO A 78 0.42 -18.46 1.51
CA PRO A 78 -0.54 -17.47 1.97
C PRO A 78 -1.97 -17.95 1.67
N THR A 79 -2.93 -17.65 2.55
CA THR A 79 -4.34 -18.00 2.40
C THR A 79 -5.25 -16.85 2.78
N LEU A 80 -6.49 -16.85 2.29
CA LEU A 80 -7.50 -15.86 2.68
C LEU A 80 -7.84 -15.91 4.18
N ALA A 81 -7.53 -17.02 4.87
CA ALA A 81 -7.74 -17.13 6.30
C ALA A 81 -6.97 -16.06 7.11
N GLN A 82 -5.80 -15.62 6.63
CA GLN A 82 -5.03 -14.55 7.26
C GLN A 82 -5.78 -13.21 7.25
N TYR A 83 -6.52 -12.89 6.17
CA TYR A 83 -7.38 -11.71 6.17
C TYR A 83 -8.54 -11.84 7.16
N LEU A 84 -9.17 -13.01 7.21
CA LEU A 84 -10.29 -13.26 8.10
C LEU A 84 -9.88 -13.22 9.59
N GLN A 85 -8.64 -13.56 9.91
CA GLN A 85 -8.12 -13.45 11.28
C GLN A 85 -8.20 -12.02 11.81
N THR A 86 -7.94 -11.01 10.98
CA THR A 86 -7.99 -9.59 11.40
C THR A 86 -9.37 -9.17 11.90
N PHE A 87 -10.42 -9.81 11.40
CA PHE A 87 -11.81 -9.56 11.83
C PHE A 87 -12.25 -10.44 12.99
N ARG A 88 -11.65 -11.63 13.14
CA ARG A 88 -12.03 -12.63 14.15
C ARG A 88 -11.38 -12.39 15.51
N ASP A 89 -10.16 -11.85 15.55
CA ASP A 89 -9.49 -11.52 16.80
C ASP A 89 -10.05 -10.21 17.37
N PRO A 90 -10.77 -10.24 18.50
CA PRO A 90 -11.40 -9.05 19.07
C PRO A 90 -10.40 -7.94 19.42
N ARG A 91 -9.20 -8.31 19.90
CA ARG A 91 -8.15 -7.34 20.28
C ARG A 91 -7.65 -6.56 19.08
N MET A 92 -7.40 -7.27 17.99
CA MET A 92 -6.94 -6.70 16.73
C MET A 92 -8.06 -5.91 16.07
N ARG A 93 -9.26 -6.50 15.97
CA ARG A 93 -10.44 -5.91 15.32
C ARG A 93 -10.79 -4.54 15.88
N ASP A 94 -10.89 -4.40 17.20
CA ASP A 94 -11.38 -3.16 17.82
C ASP A 94 -10.39 -1.99 17.60
N ASN A 95 -9.08 -2.24 17.68
CA ASN A 95 -8.08 -1.24 17.39
C ASN A 95 -8.03 -0.87 15.89
N LEU A 96 -8.12 -1.87 15.01
CA LEU A 96 -8.16 -1.65 13.56
C LEU A 96 -9.43 -0.92 13.12
N LEU A 97 -10.58 -1.23 13.75
CA LEU A 97 -11.83 -0.53 13.46
C LEU A 97 -11.74 0.96 13.83
N ARG A 98 -11.26 1.27 15.03
CA ARG A 98 -11.07 2.66 15.46
C ARG A 98 -10.07 3.39 14.55
N LEU A 99 -8.96 2.75 14.19
CA LEU A 99 -7.99 3.32 13.26
C LEU A 99 -8.61 3.50 11.87
N GLY A 100 -9.40 2.52 11.41
CA GLY A 100 -10.10 2.58 10.14
C GLY A 100 -11.12 3.72 10.07
N LEU A 101 -11.88 3.95 11.15
CA LEU A 101 -12.80 5.09 11.21
C LEU A 101 -12.07 6.44 11.07
N VAL A 102 -10.91 6.58 11.76
CA VAL A 102 -10.07 7.77 11.61
C VAL A 102 -9.53 7.88 10.18
N ASN A 103 -9.03 6.79 9.61
CA ASN A 103 -8.51 6.78 8.24
C ASN A 103 -9.61 7.08 7.21
N GLY A 104 -10.81 6.52 7.39
CA GLY A 104 -11.97 6.82 6.55
C GLY A 104 -12.35 8.29 6.58
N ALA A 105 -12.36 8.90 7.79
CA ALA A 105 -12.61 10.33 7.94
C ALA A 105 -11.54 11.19 7.25
N LEU A 106 -10.25 10.80 7.37
CA LEU A 106 -9.15 11.49 6.70
C LEU A 106 -9.25 11.38 5.17
N LEU A 107 -9.56 10.20 4.63
CA LEU A 107 -9.71 10.02 3.18
C LEU A 107 -10.93 10.78 2.65
N MET A 108 -12.04 10.81 3.41
CA MET A 108 -13.19 11.63 3.06
C MET A 108 -12.85 13.12 3.04
N LEU A 109 -12.11 13.59 4.05
CA LEU A 109 -11.64 14.97 4.09
C LEU A 109 -10.74 15.29 2.89
N VAL A 110 -9.79 14.42 2.56
CA VAL A 110 -8.93 14.56 1.37
C VAL A 110 -9.77 14.65 0.10
N ALA A 111 -10.77 13.78 -0.07
CA ALA A 111 -11.64 13.79 -1.23
C ALA A 111 -12.44 15.10 -1.35
N LEU A 112 -12.99 15.59 -0.23
CA LEU A 112 -13.73 16.86 -0.20
C LEU A 112 -12.82 18.06 -0.49
N LEU A 113 -11.62 18.09 0.09
CA LEU A 113 -10.65 19.17 -0.18
C LEU A 113 -10.20 19.14 -1.63
N ALA A 114 -9.92 17.98 -2.20
CA ALA A 114 -9.55 17.85 -3.61
C ALA A 114 -10.66 18.37 -4.54
N MET A 115 -11.92 18.06 -4.22
CA MET A 115 -13.07 18.54 -4.98
C MET A 115 -13.20 20.08 -4.95
N VAL A 116 -12.82 20.71 -3.84
CA VAL A 116 -12.89 22.19 -3.70
C VAL A 116 -11.70 22.88 -4.36
N ILE A 117 -10.47 22.33 -4.21
CA ILE A 117 -9.23 22.97 -4.66
C ILE A 117 -9.01 22.74 -6.16
N ALA A 118 -9.27 21.54 -6.65
CA ALA A 118 -9.11 21.15 -8.05
C ALA A 118 -10.34 20.36 -8.51
N PRO A 119 -11.48 21.04 -8.74
CA PRO A 119 -12.67 20.36 -9.21
C PRO A 119 -12.37 19.68 -10.54
N ALA A 120 -12.65 18.36 -10.60
CA ALA A 120 -12.55 17.64 -11.86
C ALA A 120 -13.50 18.31 -12.88
N PRO A 121 -13.07 18.51 -14.13
CA PRO A 121 -13.96 19.02 -15.16
C PRO A 121 -15.17 18.10 -15.25
N ALA A 122 -16.38 18.69 -15.33
CA ALA A 122 -17.61 17.96 -15.52
C ALA A 122 -17.53 17.20 -16.86
N VAL A 123 -17.11 15.94 -16.81
CA VAL A 123 -17.01 15.10 -17.99
C VAL A 123 -18.42 14.67 -18.38
N SER A 124 -18.94 15.30 -19.41
CA SER A 124 -20.18 14.89 -20.04
C SER A 124 -20.00 13.54 -20.74
N GLY A 125 -20.31 12.44 -20.04
CA GLY A 125 -20.76 11.20 -20.67
C GLY A 125 -19.74 10.21 -21.22
N ALA A 126 -18.44 10.45 -21.21
CA ALA A 126 -17.42 9.48 -21.61
C ALA A 126 -16.46 9.16 -20.44
N PRO A 127 -15.98 7.90 -20.30
CA PRO A 127 -14.91 7.63 -19.37
C PRO A 127 -13.69 8.48 -19.77
N ALA A 128 -13.26 9.39 -18.88
CA ALA A 128 -12.07 10.17 -19.09
C ALA A 128 -10.90 9.21 -19.33
N SER A 129 -10.22 9.34 -20.44
CA SER A 129 -8.94 8.67 -20.64
C SER A 129 -7.94 9.20 -19.61
N ILE A 130 -6.94 8.41 -19.25
CA ILE A 130 -5.88 8.87 -18.31
C ILE A 130 -5.21 10.15 -18.85
N GLU A 131 -5.22 10.35 -20.16
CA GLU A 131 -4.69 11.51 -20.86
C GLU A 131 -5.50 12.81 -20.60
N ASP A 132 -6.79 12.66 -20.22
CA ASP A 132 -7.70 13.79 -19.96
C ASP A 132 -7.68 14.25 -18.48
N LEU A 133 -6.95 13.53 -17.60
CA LEU A 133 -6.83 13.94 -16.20
C LEU A 133 -5.96 15.18 -16.09
N PRO A 134 -6.48 16.30 -15.54
CA PRO A 134 -5.67 17.49 -15.34
C PRO A 134 -4.53 17.19 -14.37
N VAL A 135 -3.29 17.36 -14.81
CA VAL A 135 -2.08 17.11 -13.99
C VAL A 135 -2.17 17.84 -12.65
N GLU A 136 -2.75 19.04 -12.64
CA GLU A 136 -2.96 19.83 -11.42
C GLU A 136 -3.83 19.09 -10.40
N ALA A 137 -4.93 18.45 -10.82
CA ALA A 137 -5.80 17.70 -9.92
C ALA A 137 -5.09 16.48 -9.33
N VAL A 138 -4.28 15.78 -10.14
CA VAL A 138 -3.45 14.66 -9.67
C VAL A 138 -2.42 15.13 -8.65
N VAL A 139 -1.73 16.24 -8.91
CA VAL A 139 -0.73 16.83 -8.00
C VAL A 139 -1.39 17.23 -6.68
N VAL A 140 -2.53 17.93 -6.72
CA VAL A 140 -3.29 18.32 -5.52
C VAL A 140 -3.69 17.09 -4.72
N GLN A 141 -4.23 16.06 -5.38
CA GLN A 141 -4.63 14.82 -4.72
C GLN A 141 -3.45 14.13 -4.02
N VAL A 142 -2.29 14.04 -4.69
CA VAL A 142 -1.07 13.45 -4.12
C VAL A 142 -0.61 14.25 -2.91
N LEU A 143 -0.54 15.58 -3.00
CA LEU A 143 -0.10 16.44 -1.90
C LEU A 143 -1.03 16.36 -0.69
N LEU A 144 -2.34 16.32 -0.90
CA LEU A 144 -3.32 16.15 0.17
C LEU A 144 -3.25 14.75 0.83
N TYR A 145 -2.86 13.72 0.06
CA TYR A 145 -2.74 12.37 0.55
C TYR A 145 -1.43 12.12 1.34
N LEU A 146 -0.36 12.89 1.09
CA LEU A 146 0.93 12.70 1.75
C LEU A 146 0.86 12.68 3.29
N PRO A 147 0.16 13.61 3.98
CA PRO A 147 0.01 13.54 5.43
C PRO A 147 -0.68 12.26 5.90
N VAL A 148 -1.69 11.81 5.18
CA VAL A 148 -2.40 10.56 5.49
C VAL A 148 -1.47 9.36 5.34
N LEU A 149 -0.67 9.33 4.27
CA LEU A 149 0.35 8.30 4.04
C LEU A 149 1.35 8.25 5.21
N VAL A 150 1.87 9.39 5.65
CA VAL A 150 2.83 9.48 6.78
C VAL A 150 2.22 8.91 8.06
N LEU A 151 0.97 9.21 8.33
CA LEU A 151 0.27 8.75 9.53
C LEU A 151 -0.12 7.27 9.44
N MET A 152 -0.46 6.76 8.26
CA MET A 152 -1.10 5.46 8.08
C MET A 152 -0.19 4.36 7.53
N LEU A 153 1.05 4.66 7.09
CA LEU A 153 1.92 3.64 6.48
C LEU A 153 2.17 2.43 7.40
N PHE A 154 2.51 2.68 8.65
CA PHE A 154 2.80 1.65 9.64
C PHE A 154 1.73 1.54 10.73
N ALA A 155 0.83 2.51 10.86
CA ALA A 155 -0.18 2.53 11.91
C ALA A 155 -1.05 1.27 11.95
N PRO A 156 -1.49 0.67 10.82
CA PRO A 156 -2.23 -0.59 10.85
C PRO A 156 -1.47 -1.73 11.53
N LEU A 157 -0.17 -1.87 11.25
CA LEU A 157 0.67 -2.91 11.84
C LEU A 157 0.92 -2.66 13.32
N LEU A 158 1.13 -1.40 13.73
CA LEU A 158 1.30 -1.02 15.13
C LEU A 158 0.01 -1.24 15.94
N ALA A 159 -1.15 -0.92 15.36
CA ALA A 159 -2.44 -1.15 16.00
C ALA A 159 -2.80 -2.64 16.04
N GLY A 160 -2.61 -3.37 14.94
CA GLY A 160 -2.97 -4.77 14.81
C GLY A 160 -2.04 -5.71 15.58
N TRP A 161 -0.72 -5.60 15.37
CA TRP A 161 0.24 -6.55 15.95
C TRP A 161 0.71 -6.19 17.35
N HIS A 162 0.74 -4.89 17.69
CA HIS A 162 1.19 -4.42 19.02
C HIS A 162 0.07 -3.90 19.91
N GLY A 163 -1.18 -3.93 19.45
CA GLY A 163 -2.32 -3.50 20.22
C GLY A 163 -2.29 -2.00 20.59
N MET A 164 -1.56 -1.18 19.83
CA MET A 164 -1.47 0.25 20.10
C MET A 164 -2.80 0.94 19.80
N SER A 165 -3.17 1.93 20.65
CA SER A 165 -4.32 2.78 20.35
C SER A 165 -4.06 3.62 19.08
N PRO A 166 -5.11 3.99 18.30
CA PRO A 166 -4.96 4.70 17.05
C PRO A 166 -4.04 5.93 17.10
N PRO A 167 -4.17 6.87 18.05
CA PRO A 167 -3.28 8.02 18.11
C PRO A 167 -1.80 7.64 18.32
N LYS A 168 -1.53 6.63 19.16
CA LYS A 168 -0.16 6.14 19.39
C LYS A 168 0.41 5.45 18.17
N ALA A 169 -0.41 4.66 17.46
CA ALA A 169 -0.01 3.97 16.23
C ALA A 169 0.30 4.98 15.10
N MET A 170 -0.56 5.99 14.92
CA MET A 170 -0.36 7.06 13.94
C MET A 170 0.90 7.89 14.25
N PHE A 171 1.10 8.28 15.50
CA PHE A 171 2.30 8.99 15.92
C PHE A 171 3.56 8.13 15.72
N GLY A 172 3.51 6.84 16.07
CA GLY A 172 4.60 5.90 15.83
C GLY A 172 4.93 5.75 14.34
N SER A 173 3.91 5.70 13.47
CA SER A 173 4.09 5.69 12.01
C SER A 173 4.78 6.96 11.52
N ALA A 174 4.32 8.13 11.95
CA ALA A 174 4.92 9.41 11.56
C ALA A 174 6.39 9.52 12.00
N VAL A 175 6.69 9.19 13.26
CA VAL A 175 8.06 9.20 13.77
C VAL A 175 8.95 8.23 13.02
N ALA A 176 8.47 7.00 12.73
CA ALA A 176 9.22 6.01 11.98
C ALA A 176 9.55 6.49 10.56
N MET A 177 8.58 7.09 9.88
CA MET A 177 8.75 7.60 8.52
C MET A 177 9.71 8.79 8.49
N LEU A 178 9.53 9.77 9.38
CA LEU A 178 10.37 10.98 9.42
C LEU A 178 11.83 10.66 9.81
N ARG A 179 12.04 9.75 10.77
CA ARG A 179 13.39 9.30 11.16
C ARG A 179 14.11 8.53 10.05
N ASN A 180 13.37 7.97 9.11
CA ASN A 180 13.89 7.18 7.99
C ASN A 180 13.62 7.83 6.63
N LEU A 181 13.43 9.16 6.61
CA LEU A 181 13.02 9.90 5.41
C LEU A 181 13.95 9.64 4.20
N GLY A 182 15.27 9.60 4.41
CA GLY A 182 16.23 9.30 3.33
C GLY A 182 16.02 7.92 2.69
N ALA A 183 15.74 6.90 3.51
CA ALA A 183 15.42 5.56 3.01
C ALA A 183 14.06 5.52 2.31
N MET A 184 13.06 6.25 2.82
CA MET A 184 11.72 6.35 2.23
C MET A 184 11.76 7.06 0.86
N LEU A 185 12.51 8.17 0.75
CA LEU A 185 12.68 8.89 -0.51
C LEU A 185 13.39 8.03 -1.55
N LEU A 186 14.46 7.34 -1.16
CA LEU A 186 15.17 6.45 -2.08
C LEU A 186 14.33 5.22 -2.46
N TYR A 187 13.53 4.69 -1.53
CA TYR A 187 12.53 3.66 -1.82
C TYR A 187 11.50 4.15 -2.84
N GLY A 188 10.94 5.34 -2.64
CA GLY A 188 9.98 5.94 -3.57
C GLY A 188 10.58 6.17 -4.96
N ALA A 189 11.78 6.73 -5.03
CA ALA A 189 12.49 6.98 -6.29
C ALA A 189 12.81 5.68 -7.04
N THR A 190 13.30 4.64 -6.34
CA THR A 190 13.59 3.35 -6.96
C THR A 190 12.34 2.61 -7.40
N THR A 191 11.26 2.70 -6.62
CA THR A 191 9.96 2.12 -6.97
C THR A 191 9.38 2.79 -8.21
N LEU A 192 9.39 4.12 -8.24
CA LEU A 192 8.91 4.90 -9.41
C LEU A 192 9.76 4.60 -10.64
N GLY A 193 11.08 4.62 -10.51
CA GLY A 193 12.01 4.31 -11.62
C GLY A 193 11.79 2.91 -12.17
N LEU A 194 11.63 1.91 -11.30
CA LEU A 194 11.33 0.53 -11.73
C LEU A 194 9.96 0.44 -12.40
N ALA A 195 8.94 1.06 -11.83
CA ALA A 195 7.59 1.04 -12.39
C ALA A 195 7.56 1.68 -13.78
N LEU A 196 8.20 2.84 -13.96
CA LEU A 196 8.32 3.51 -15.26
C LEU A 196 9.09 2.65 -16.27
N LEU A 197 10.24 2.12 -15.88
CA LEU A 197 11.06 1.27 -16.76
C LEU A 197 10.28 0.05 -17.24
N VAL A 198 9.67 -0.69 -16.31
CA VAL A 198 8.90 -1.91 -16.65
C VAL A 198 7.68 -1.56 -17.51
N SER A 199 6.97 -0.47 -17.18
CA SER A 199 5.79 -0.05 -17.95
C SER A 199 6.17 0.37 -19.37
N VAL A 200 7.23 1.16 -19.55
CA VAL A 200 7.70 1.59 -20.89
C VAL A 200 8.16 0.40 -21.72
N VAL A 201 8.99 -0.48 -21.14
CA VAL A 201 9.49 -1.67 -21.85
C VAL A 201 8.34 -2.62 -22.20
N ALA A 202 7.45 -2.89 -21.23
CA ALA A 202 6.29 -3.77 -21.49
C ALA A 202 5.39 -3.20 -22.59
N LEU A 203 5.07 -1.90 -22.51
CA LEU A 203 4.25 -1.24 -23.52
C LEU A 203 4.93 -1.26 -24.90
N ALA A 204 6.22 -0.93 -24.99
CA ALA A 204 6.96 -0.95 -26.25
C ALA A 204 7.00 -2.33 -26.91
N VAL A 205 7.30 -3.38 -26.10
CA VAL A 205 7.36 -4.76 -26.60
C VAL A 205 5.97 -5.25 -27.03
N LEU A 206 4.96 -5.04 -26.20
CA LEU A 206 3.60 -5.50 -26.51
C LEU A 206 2.99 -4.73 -27.69
N ALA A 207 3.18 -3.41 -27.78
CA ALA A 207 2.68 -2.60 -28.87
C ALA A 207 3.34 -2.94 -30.24
N ALA A 208 4.58 -3.42 -30.22
CA ALA A 208 5.26 -3.88 -31.44
C ALA A 208 4.65 -5.20 -32.00
N ILE A 209 3.96 -5.98 -31.17
CA ILE A 209 3.42 -7.29 -31.51
C ILE A 209 1.90 -7.25 -31.68
N ILE A 210 1.22 -6.38 -30.92
CA ILE A 210 -0.24 -6.37 -30.78
C ILE A 210 -0.80 -5.03 -31.23
N PRO A 211 -1.52 -5.01 -32.37
CA PRO A 211 -2.12 -3.77 -32.89
C PRO A 211 -3.37 -3.30 -32.12
N SER A 212 -4.04 -4.23 -31.39
CA SER A 212 -5.29 -3.91 -30.67
C SER A 212 -4.99 -3.30 -29.30
N ARG A 213 -5.51 -2.07 -29.05
CA ARG A 213 -5.37 -1.38 -27.77
C ARG A 213 -6.03 -2.14 -26.61
N ASP A 214 -7.16 -2.80 -26.86
CA ASP A 214 -7.89 -3.54 -25.82
C ASP A 214 -7.12 -4.78 -25.36
N ILE A 215 -6.53 -5.52 -26.31
CA ILE A 215 -5.68 -6.67 -26.01
C ILE A 215 -4.41 -6.21 -25.28
N LEU A 216 -3.83 -5.09 -25.70
CA LEU A 216 -2.66 -4.50 -25.04
C LEU A 216 -2.97 -4.15 -23.57
N ALA A 217 -4.10 -3.49 -23.30
CA ALA A 217 -4.54 -3.19 -21.95
C ALA A 217 -4.73 -4.46 -21.09
N LEU A 218 -5.35 -5.49 -21.68
CA LEU A 218 -5.56 -6.77 -20.99
C LEU A 218 -4.23 -7.46 -20.62
N LEU A 219 -3.23 -7.42 -21.49
CA LEU A 219 -1.92 -8.05 -21.25
C LEU A 219 -1.00 -7.23 -20.33
N THR A 220 -1.22 -5.93 -20.19
CA THR A 220 -0.48 -5.10 -19.22
C THR A 220 -0.98 -5.27 -17.79
N ALA A 221 -2.23 -5.68 -17.59
CA ALA A 221 -2.83 -5.85 -16.26
C ALA A 221 -2.08 -6.86 -15.36
N PRO A 222 -1.67 -8.07 -15.83
CA PRO A 222 -0.86 -8.98 -15.02
C PRO A 222 0.50 -8.40 -14.61
N ILE A 223 1.14 -7.63 -15.50
CA ILE A 223 2.43 -6.98 -15.23
C ILE A 223 2.25 -5.94 -14.14
N ALA A 224 1.20 -5.12 -14.23
CA ALA A 224 0.85 -4.15 -13.19
C ALA A 224 0.56 -4.83 -11.85
N LEU A 225 -0.15 -5.97 -11.83
CA LEU A 225 -0.42 -6.74 -10.61
C LEU A 225 0.87 -7.28 -9.98
N LEU A 226 1.82 -7.77 -10.79
CA LEU A 226 3.11 -8.25 -10.30
C LEU A 226 3.95 -7.10 -9.70
N LEU A 227 4.00 -5.94 -10.37
CA LEU A 227 4.66 -4.75 -9.83
C LEU A 227 4.02 -4.30 -8.51
N MET A 228 2.69 -4.21 -8.48
CA MET A 228 1.94 -3.87 -7.29
C MET A 228 2.21 -4.87 -6.16
N THR A 229 2.34 -6.17 -6.49
CA THR A 229 2.69 -7.20 -5.51
C THR A 229 4.06 -6.96 -4.90
N ILE A 230 5.07 -6.61 -5.70
CA ILE A 230 6.42 -6.30 -5.19
C ILE A 230 6.36 -5.10 -4.24
N VAL A 231 5.66 -4.04 -4.64
CA VAL A 231 5.54 -2.80 -3.84
C VAL A 231 4.80 -3.07 -2.52
N GLN A 232 3.67 -3.75 -2.56
CA GLN A 232 2.90 -4.06 -1.36
C GLN A 232 3.65 -5.02 -0.43
N ALA A 233 4.28 -6.06 -0.98
CA ALA A 233 5.06 -7.01 -0.19
C ALA A 233 6.32 -6.38 0.42
N SER A 234 6.88 -5.31 -0.17
CA SER A 234 8.05 -4.61 0.35
C SER A 234 7.79 -3.89 1.68
N LEU A 235 6.54 -3.61 2.02
CA LEU A 235 6.16 -3.05 3.32
C LEU A 235 6.54 -4.00 4.48
N TYR A 236 6.53 -5.32 4.26
CA TYR A 236 6.90 -6.29 5.28
C TYR A 236 8.39 -6.21 5.68
N PRO A 237 9.37 -6.34 4.78
CA PRO A 237 10.79 -6.17 5.14
C PRO A 237 11.11 -4.73 5.58
N MET A 238 10.41 -3.71 5.07
CA MET A 238 10.51 -2.34 5.56
C MET A 238 10.12 -2.25 7.03
N TYR A 239 8.95 -2.80 7.39
CA TYR A 239 8.49 -2.86 8.77
C TYR A 239 9.49 -3.59 9.67
N LEU A 240 9.97 -4.77 9.28
CA LEU A 240 10.93 -5.54 10.07
C LEU A 240 12.23 -4.77 10.34
N SER A 241 12.73 -4.03 9.35
CA SER A 241 13.99 -3.28 9.50
C SER A 241 13.87 -2.08 10.45
N ILE A 242 12.69 -1.45 10.49
CA ILE A 242 12.46 -0.24 11.30
C ILE A 242 12.01 -0.61 12.72
N PHE A 243 11.22 -1.68 12.89
CA PHE A 243 10.60 -2.04 14.16
C PHE A 243 11.12 -3.36 14.75
N ALA A 244 12.18 -3.95 14.18
CA ALA A 244 12.79 -5.13 14.76
C ALA A 244 13.28 -4.82 16.19
N GLU A 245 12.93 -5.67 17.12
CA GLU A 245 13.58 -5.67 18.42
C GLU A 245 15.05 -6.01 18.17
N THR A 246 15.96 -5.14 18.63
CA THR A 246 17.39 -5.48 18.69
C THR A 246 17.47 -6.77 19.51
N PRO A 247 18.06 -7.88 19.00
CA PRO A 247 18.26 -9.04 19.83
C PRO A 247 18.94 -8.55 21.11
N ALA A 248 18.33 -8.84 22.27
CA ALA A 248 18.93 -8.54 23.53
C ALA A 248 20.37 -9.08 23.46
N SER A 249 21.35 -8.19 23.58
CA SER A 249 22.76 -8.56 23.63
C SER A 249 22.88 -9.75 24.58
N ALA A 250 23.32 -10.89 24.06
CA ALA A 250 23.60 -12.04 24.90
C ALA A 250 24.47 -11.56 26.08
N PRO A 251 24.15 -11.89 27.32
CA PRO A 251 24.97 -11.52 28.44
C PRO A 251 26.37 -12.12 28.23
N ALA A 252 27.39 -11.27 28.40
CA ALA A 252 28.79 -11.60 28.28
C ALA A 252 29.20 -12.62 29.34
#